data_ec31ab13697068e75eeb6e18f7e5d5cd
#
_entry.id   ec31ab13697068e75eeb6e18f7e5d5cd
#
_cell.length_a   1.000
_cell.length_b   1.000
_cell.length_c   1.000
_cell.angle_alpha   90.00
_cell.angle_beta   90.00
_cell.angle_gamma   90.00
#
_symmetry.space_group_name_H-M   'P 1'
#
loop_
_entity.id
_entity.type
_entity.pdbx_description
1 polymer ?
#
loop_
_entity_poly.entity_id
_entity_poly.type
_entity_poly.pdbx_seq_one_letter_code
_entity_poly.pdbx_strand_id
1 'polypeptide(L)'
;IVGGRRPRNSLPEQREPIQQLRAGWIAKTDRPILIFENYPFTGRGTYLPAFVARTIGESINATKGVSRGEDIWLSFPRTHDDPNIGFDHFQVYFTARMWWGGKEADVEAMLDEYCRLFYGSAGPKMKAFFDYCEANYQAMESDKEKIDSVLEIFTAARASVAPDSIHGRRIALIDGFLDALRSKAGQLGQKRGLVAKLRTVREPKELIVIDGKLDEPYWRDCLSASTGRLRELQTGAQPIFGTTIKVGWDRSGQHLYFGIRCEDRPGEPLNIATTKNEDQSIWYGDAIEIELETDSHS
;
A
#
# COMPACT_ATOMS: atom_id res chain seq x y z
N ILE A 1 -11.89 7.21 -11.52
CA ILE A 1 -11.81 6.33 -10.35
C ILE A 1 -10.49 5.63 -10.47
N VAL A 2 -9.68 5.82 -9.54
CA VAL A 2 -8.37 5.25 -9.56
C VAL A 2 -8.18 4.46 -8.29
N GLY A 3 -8.58 3.20 -8.37
CA GLY A 3 -8.20 2.20 -7.42
C GLY A 3 -6.70 1.91 -7.57
N GLY A 4 -5.89 2.43 -6.69
CA GLY A 4 -4.48 2.08 -6.54
C GLY A 4 -4.15 2.15 -5.07
N ARG A 5 -3.37 1.22 -4.60
CA ARG A 5 -2.92 1.12 -3.20
C ARG A 5 -2.07 2.32 -2.72
N ARG A 6 -1.94 3.36 -3.54
CA ARG A 6 -1.18 4.58 -3.25
C ARG A 6 -2.05 5.80 -3.46
N PRO A 7 -2.02 6.82 -2.59
CA PRO A 7 -2.67 8.09 -2.88
C PRO A 7 -2.00 8.69 -4.13
N ARG A 8 -2.66 8.60 -5.27
CA ARG A 8 -2.08 9.11 -6.55
C ARG A 8 -1.74 10.59 -6.48
N ASN A 9 -2.44 11.33 -5.64
CA ASN A 9 -2.18 12.76 -5.45
C ASN A 9 -0.92 13.07 -4.63
N SER A 10 -0.23 12.08 -4.10
CA SER A 10 0.95 12.28 -3.27
C SER A 10 2.22 12.53 -4.08
N LEU A 11 2.25 12.12 -5.35
CA LEU A 11 3.36 12.42 -6.25
C LEU A 11 3.11 13.72 -7.02
N PRO A 12 4.08 14.64 -7.08
CA PRO A 12 3.95 15.87 -7.85
C PRO A 12 3.54 15.63 -9.30
N GLU A 13 4.16 14.67 -9.97
CA GLU A 13 3.89 14.29 -11.36
C GLU A 13 2.48 13.69 -11.58
N GLN A 14 1.86 13.19 -10.54
CA GLN A 14 0.49 12.66 -10.59
C GLN A 14 -0.56 13.70 -10.17
N ARG A 15 -0.17 14.70 -9.37
CA ARG A 15 -1.06 15.77 -8.94
C ARG A 15 -1.46 16.68 -10.09
N GLU A 16 -0.50 17.06 -10.92
CA GLU A 16 -0.76 18.00 -12.01
C GLU A 16 -1.82 17.51 -13.01
N PRO A 17 -1.76 16.28 -13.55
CA PRO A 17 -2.83 15.75 -14.42
C PRO A 17 -4.21 15.73 -13.76
N ILE A 18 -4.29 15.43 -12.47
CA ILE A 18 -5.56 15.42 -11.73
C ILE A 18 -6.11 16.84 -11.56
N GLN A 19 -5.25 17.80 -11.25
CA GLN A 19 -5.64 19.20 -11.16
C GLN A 19 -6.11 19.76 -12.50
N GLN A 20 -5.43 19.42 -13.59
CA GLN A 20 -5.84 19.77 -14.97
C GLN A 20 -7.19 19.15 -15.33
N LEU A 21 -7.41 17.87 -14.98
CA LEU A 21 -8.69 17.20 -15.19
C LEU A 21 -9.82 17.91 -14.44
N ARG A 22 -9.62 18.27 -13.17
CA ARG A 22 -10.58 19.01 -12.34
C ARG A 22 -10.87 20.39 -12.93
N ALA A 23 -9.84 21.12 -13.30
CA ALA A 23 -9.97 22.44 -13.95
C ALA A 23 -10.75 22.31 -15.27
N GLY A 24 -10.50 21.29 -16.07
CA GLY A 24 -11.21 21.02 -17.30
C GLY A 24 -12.72 20.75 -17.10
N TRP A 25 -13.08 20.02 -16.01
CA TRP A 25 -14.48 19.82 -15.66
C TRP A 25 -15.14 21.11 -15.17
N ILE A 26 -14.47 21.87 -14.30
CA ILE A 26 -14.94 23.15 -13.78
C ILE A 26 -15.24 24.14 -14.94
N ALA A 27 -14.38 24.16 -15.95
CA ALA A 27 -14.54 25.04 -17.10
C ALA A 27 -15.72 24.65 -18.02
N LYS A 28 -16.26 23.44 -17.89
CA LYS A 28 -17.35 22.92 -18.73
C LYS A 28 -18.75 23.05 -18.12
N THR A 29 -18.87 23.47 -16.88
CA THR A 29 -20.14 23.52 -16.19
C THR A 29 -20.22 24.69 -15.21
N ASP A 30 -21.37 25.35 -15.16
CA ASP A 30 -21.69 26.36 -14.16
C ASP A 30 -22.13 25.73 -12.82
N ARG A 31 -22.24 24.41 -12.77
CA ARG A 31 -22.64 23.70 -11.56
C ARG A 31 -21.43 23.31 -10.75
N PRO A 32 -21.47 23.45 -9.42
CA PRO A 32 -20.39 22.94 -8.56
C PRO A 32 -20.22 21.44 -8.76
N ILE A 33 -18.97 21.00 -8.91
CA ILE A 33 -18.62 19.58 -9.03
C ILE A 33 -18.58 18.92 -7.66
N LEU A 34 -18.87 17.63 -7.61
CA LEU A 34 -18.57 16.78 -6.46
C LEU A 34 -17.31 16.01 -6.77
N ILE A 35 -16.37 16.01 -5.82
CA ILE A 35 -15.09 15.32 -5.94
C ILE A 35 -15.14 14.02 -5.13
N PHE A 36 -14.65 12.94 -5.70
CA PHE A 36 -14.43 11.69 -4.98
C PHE A 36 -12.92 11.53 -4.71
N GLU A 37 -12.57 11.38 -3.45
CA GLU A 37 -11.20 11.15 -3.02
C GLU A 37 -11.14 9.98 -2.03
N ASN A 38 -9.98 9.34 -1.99
CA ASN A 38 -9.72 8.23 -1.08
C ASN A 38 -8.39 8.31 -0.34
N TYR A 39 -7.82 9.49 -0.21
CA TYR A 39 -6.58 9.71 0.54
C TYR A 39 -6.66 9.34 2.03
N PRO A 40 -7.82 9.36 2.70
CA PRO A 40 -7.92 8.82 4.06
C PRO A 40 -7.95 7.30 4.11
N PHE A 41 -8.01 6.61 2.96
CA PHE A 41 -8.13 5.16 2.91
C PHE A 41 -6.77 4.49 2.84
N THR A 42 -6.44 3.70 3.86
CA THR A 42 -5.19 2.95 3.90
C THR A 42 -5.22 1.67 3.07
N GLY A 43 -6.40 1.14 2.81
CA GLY A 43 -6.55 -0.17 2.20
C GLY A 43 -6.00 -1.31 3.08
N ARG A 44 -6.44 -2.53 2.83
CA ARG A 44 -5.86 -3.70 3.49
C ARG A 44 -4.47 -3.97 2.92
N GLY A 45 -3.51 -4.20 3.81
CA GLY A 45 -2.13 -4.55 3.43
C GLY A 45 -1.24 -3.35 3.13
N THR A 46 -1.70 -2.11 3.34
CA THR A 46 -0.82 -0.95 3.30
C THR A 46 0.03 -0.93 4.57
N TYR A 47 1.33 -0.98 4.40
CA TYR A 47 2.31 -0.92 5.50
C TYR A 47 3.13 0.37 5.50
N LEU A 48 3.02 1.18 4.44
CA LEU A 48 3.76 2.43 4.33
C LEU A 48 3.03 3.54 5.08
N PRO A 49 3.74 4.32 5.90
CA PRO A 49 3.16 5.39 6.68
C PRO A 49 2.94 6.66 5.84
N ALA A 50 1.99 6.60 4.91
CA ALA A 50 1.62 7.70 4.01
C ALA A 50 0.78 8.76 4.74
N PHE A 51 1.35 9.44 5.73
CA PHE A 51 0.75 10.61 6.38
C PHE A 51 0.95 11.83 5.48
N VAL A 52 -0.07 12.21 4.72
CA VAL A 52 0.04 13.16 3.60
C VAL A 52 -0.78 14.43 3.84
N ALA A 53 -0.55 15.07 4.98
CA ALA A 53 -1.31 16.25 5.42
C ALA A 53 -1.25 17.42 4.42
N ARG A 54 -0.07 17.72 3.88
CA ARG A 54 0.11 18.81 2.91
C ARG A 54 -0.58 18.52 1.60
N THR A 55 -0.43 17.28 1.12
CA THR A 55 -1.13 16.83 -0.10
C THR A 55 -2.65 16.92 0.03
N ILE A 56 -3.21 16.53 1.18
CA ILE A 56 -4.63 16.69 1.49
C ILE A 56 -5.00 18.16 1.50
N GLY A 57 -4.25 18.99 2.23
CA GLY A 57 -4.50 20.41 2.37
C GLY A 57 -4.46 21.16 1.06
N GLU A 58 -3.45 20.94 0.24
CA GLU A 58 -3.32 21.52 -1.10
C GLU A 58 -4.48 21.11 -2.01
N SER A 59 -4.84 19.82 -2.01
CA SER A 59 -5.95 19.29 -2.83
C SER A 59 -7.28 19.95 -2.45
N ILE A 60 -7.58 20.03 -1.16
CA ILE A 60 -8.81 20.64 -0.67
C ILE A 60 -8.83 22.15 -0.93
N ASN A 61 -7.74 22.86 -0.66
CA ASN A 61 -7.66 24.31 -0.90
C ASN A 61 -7.83 24.65 -2.38
N ALA A 62 -7.27 23.85 -3.28
CA ALA A 62 -7.41 24.04 -4.73
C ALA A 62 -8.87 23.91 -5.24
N THR A 63 -9.72 23.22 -4.50
CA THR A 63 -11.10 22.93 -4.89
C THR A 63 -12.14 23.75 -4.11
N LYS A 64 -11.73 24.48 -3.07
CA LYS A 64 -12.62 25.37 -2.31
C LYS A 64 -13.20 26.47 -3.18
N GLY A 65 -14.51 26.65 -3.09
CA GLY A 65 -15.27 27.63 -3.86
C GLY A 65 -15.70 27.17 -5.25
N VAL A 66 -15.20 26.03 -5.74
CA VAL A 66 -15.57 25.45 -7.03
C VAL A 66 -16.18 24.04 -6.88
N SER A 67 -15.85 23.33 -5.82
CA SER A 67 -16.45 22.07 -5.43
C SER A 67 -17.65 22.30 -4.51
N ARG A 68 -18.67 21.47 -4.65
CA ARG A 68 -19.79 21.39 -3.72
C ARG A 68 -19.42 20.63 -2.44
N GLY A 69 -18.36 19.88 -2.49
CA GLY A 69 -17.86 19.04 -1.42
C GLY A 69 -17.08 17.85 -1.97
N GLU A 70 -16.61 17.06 -1.07
CA GLU A 70 -15.87 15.85 -1.39
C GLU A 70 -16.57 14.64 -0.76
N ASP A 71 -16.65 13.57 -1.52
CA ASP A 71 -16.96 12.23 -1.03
C ASP A 71 -15.65 11.50 -0.81
N ILE A 72 -15.44 11.00 0.39
CA ILE A 72 -14.19 10.31 0.76
C ILE A 72 -14.48 8.90 1.23
N TRP A 73 -13.65 8.00 0.79
CA TRP A 73 -13.69 6.63 1.27
C TRP A 73 -12.89 6.52 2.56
N LEU A 74 -13.56 6.09 3.64
CA LEU A 74 -12.94 5.87 4.94
C LEU A 74 -12.76 4.38 5.20
N SER A 75 -11.60 4.01 5.72
CA SER A 75 -11.43 2.75 6.40
C SER A 75 -11.97 2.88 7.83
N PHE A 76 -12.80 1.94 8.23
CA PHE A 76 -13.23 1.86 9.62
C PHE A 76 -12.53 0.68 10.28
N PRO A 77 -11.96 0.88 11.48
CA PRO A 77 -11.43 -0.22 12.26
C PRO A 77 -12.54 -1.23 12.53
N ARG A 78 -12.26 -2.49 12.32
CA ARG A 78 -13.22 -3.58 12.56
C ARG A 78 -13.28 -3.99 14.02
N THR A 79 -12.19 -3.73 14.73
CA THR A 79 -12.01 -4.06 16.16
C THR A 79 -11.25 -2.94 16.85
N HIS A 80 -11.22 -2.95 18.17
CA HIS A 80 -10.42 -2.01 18.98
C HIS A 80 -8.92 -2.13 18.72
N ASP A 81 -8.47 -3.29 18.26
CA ASP A 81 -7.07 -3.62 18.02
C ASP A 81 -6.65 -3.45 16.55
N ASP A 82 -7.48 -2.76 15.76
CA ASP A 82 -7.13 -2.49 14.36
C ASP A 82 -5.86 -1.61 14.32
N PRO A 83 -4.75 -2.11 13.72
CA PRO A 83 -3.48 -1.40 13.71
C PRO A 83 -3.54 -0.09 12.92
N ASN A 84 -4.54 0.09 12.07
CA ASN A 84 -4.67 1.29 11.23
C ASN A 84 -5.33 2.47 11.96
N ILE A 85 -5.89 2.27 13.15
CA ILE A 85 -6.67 3.32 13.84
C ILE A 85 -5.88 4.62 14.03
N GLY A 86 -4.59 4.54 14.34
CA GLY A 86 -3.74 5.72 14.53
C GLY A 86 -3.49 6.49 13.24
N PHE A 87 -3.36 5.77 12.13
CA PHE A 87 -3.20 6.34 10.80
C PHE A 87 -4.52 6.95 10.31
N ASP A 88 -5.60 6.21 10.36
CA ASP A 88 -6.91 6.64 9.89
C ASP A 88 -7.41 7.86 10.67
N HIS A 89 -7.20 7.89 12.00
CA HIS A 89 -7.55 9.04 12.82
C HIS A 89 -6.90 10.34 12.32
N PHE A 90 -5.59 10.31 12.05
CA PHE A 90 -4.87 11.49 11.54
C PHE A 90 -5.46 11.98 10.20
N GLN A 91 -5.61 11.08 9.25
CA GLN A 91 -6.07 11.43 7.92
C GLN A 91 -7.50 11.99 7.93
N VAL A 92 -8.40 11.33 8.66
CA VAL A 92 -9.81 11.76 8.78
C VAL A 92 -9.93 13.07 9.52
N TYR A 93 -9.22 13.21 10.66
CA TYR A 93 -9.22 14.46 11.43
C TYR A 93 -8.74 15.63 10.59
N PHE A 94 -7.60 15.45 9.92
CA PHE A 94 -6.98 16.51 9.12
C PHE A 94 -7.89 16.92 7.94
N THR A 95 -8.46 15.94 7.24
CA THR A 95 -9.42 16.18 6.16
C THR A 95 -10.62 16.97 6.64
N ALA A 96 -11.23 16.55 7.76
CA ALA A 96 -12.38 17.24 8.34
C ALA A 96 -12.04 18.69 8.75
N ARG A 97 -10.88 18.90 9.37
CA ARG A 97 -10.41 20.24 9.74
C ARG A 97 -10.17 21.12 8.52
N MET A 98 -9.63 20.58 7.44
CA MET A 98 -9.44 21.30 6.18
C MET A 98 -10.77 21.73 5.55
N TRP A 99 -11.79 20.90 5.59
CA TRP A 99 -13.12 21.25 5.07
C TRP A 99 -13.76 22.39 5.87
N TRP A 100 -13.63 22.37 7.20
CA TRP A 100 -14.20 23.41 8.07
C TRP A 100 -13.27 24.63 8.24
N GLY A 101 -12.03 24.56 7.81
CA GLY A 101 -10.99 25.59 8.05
C GLY A 101 -11.15 26.86 7.20
N GLY A 102 -12.23 26.99 6.43
CA GLY A 102 -12.43 28.16 5.58
C GLY A 102 -11.59 28.16 4.30
N LYS A 103 -11.65 29.27 3.54
CA LYS A 103 -11.06 29.34 2.19
C LYS A 103 -9.51 29.33 2.22
N GLU A 104 -8.92 29.80 3.29
CA GLU A 104 -7.46 29.97 3.43
C GLU A 104 -6.94 29.19 4.64
N ALA A 105 -7.32 27.90 4.75
CA ALA A 105 -6.82 27.07 5.83
C ALA A 105 -5.30 26.87 5.70
N ASP A 106 -4.58 27.27 6.75
CA ASP A 106 -3.14 27.10 6.85
C ASP A 106 -2.82 25.65 7.28
N VAL A 107 -2.27 24.88 6.36
CA VAL A 107 -1.93 23.47 6.55
C VAL A 107 -0.88 23.28 7.64
N GLU A 108 0.16 24.11 7.65
CA GLU A 108 1.24 24.01 8.63
C GLU A 108 0.76 24.35 10.04
N ALA A 109 0.01 25.44 10.18
CA ALA A 109 -0.54 25.85 11.48
C ALA A 109 -1.49 24.77 12.04
N MET A 110 -2.29 24.12 11.18
CA MET A 110 -3.19 23.04 11.59
C MET A 110 -2.42 21.77 11.98
N LEU A 111 -1.33 21.46 11.29
CA LEU A 111 -0.47 20.32 11.61
C LEU A 111 0.27 20.54 12.93
N ASP A 112 0.78 21.75 13.16
CA ASP A 112 1.41 22.16 14.43
C ASP A 112 0.40 22.10 15.59
N GLU A 113 -0.82 22.62 15.40
CA GLU A 113 -1.89 22.55 16.38
C GLU A 113 -2.23 21.09 16.73
N TYR A 114 -2.42 20.25 15.70
CA TYR A 114 -2.72 18.83 15.91
C TYR A 114 -1.63 18.15 16.74
N CYS A 115 -0.36 18.31 16.34
CA CYS A 115 0.76 17.69 17.04
C CYS A 115 0.87 18.16 18.48
N ARG A 116 0.71 19.46 18.73
CA ARG A 116 0.76 20.06 20.07
C ARG A 116 -0.37 19.56 20.95
N LEU A 117 -1.60 19.56 20.45
CA LEU A 117 -2.79 19.19 21.26
C LEU A 117 -2.92 17.67 21.44
N PHE A 118 -2.57 16.91 20.42
CA PHE A 118 -2.79 15.46 20.45
C PHE A 118 -1.64 14.71 21.12
N TYR A 119 -0.38 15.18 20.94
CA TYR A 119 0.82 14.51 21.44
C TYR A 119 1.56 15.28 22.54
N GLY A 120 1.10 16.46 22.92
CA GLY A 120 1.67 17.24 24.02
C GLY A 120 3.15 17.52 23.86
N SER A 121 3.99 17.15 24.84
CA SER A 121 5.44 17.37 24.79
C SER A 121 6.14 16.57 23.67
N ALA A 122 5.54 15.50 23.16
CA ALA A 122 6.04 14.79 21.99
C ALA A 122 5.68 15.48 20.66
N GLY A 123 4.85 16.51 20.68
CA GLY A 123 4.31 17.17 19.49
C GLY A 123 5.37 17.52 18.44
N PRO A 124 6.47 18.21 18.78
CA PRO A 124 7.52 18.56 17.80
C PRO A 124 8.17 17.34 17.14
N LYS A 125 8.38 16.25 17.90
CA LYS A 125 8.96 15.01 17.37
C LYS A 125 7.96 14.23 16.53
N MET A 126 6.68 14.25 16.92
CA MET A 126 5.61 13.66 16.12
C MET A 126 5.40 14.42 14.81
N LYS A 127 5.54 15.75 14.83
CA LYS A 127 5.54 16.53 13.58
C LYS A 127 6.71 16.11 12.67
N ALA A 128 7.92 16.00 13.22
CA ALA A 128 9.08 15.55 12.46
C ALA A 128 8.87 14.14 11.88
N PHE A 129 8.17 13.25 12.61
CA PHE A 129 7.78 11.94 12.11
C PHE A 129 6.81 12.04 10.92
N PHE A 130 5.77 12.86 11.02
CA PHE A 130 4.82 13.06 9.90
C PHE A 130 5.48 13.72 8.70
N ASP A 131 6.33 14.73 8.92
CA ASP A 131 7.10 15.39 7.87
C ASP A 131 8.00 14.40 7.12
N TYR A 132 8.69 13.54 7.86
CA TYR A 132 9.53 12.51 7.27
C TYR A 132 8.73 11.47 6.48
N CYS A 133 7.58 11.03 7.03
CA CYS A 133 6.69 10.10 6.37
C CYS A 133 6.21 10.67 5.03
N GLU A 134 5.70 11.91 5.01
CA GLU A 134 5.18 12.54 3.80
C GLU A 134 6.25 12.69 2.71
N ALA A 135 7.48 13.03 3.12
CA ALA A 135 8.60 13.21 2.19
C ALA A 135 9.18 11.90 1.64
N ASN A 136 9.06 10.78 2.38
CA ASN A 136 9.84 9.58 2.08
C ASN A 136 9.02 8.29 1.98
N TYR A 137 7.68 8.29 2.16
CA TYR A 137 6.94 7.04 2.29
C TYR A 137 7.11 6.10 1.09
N GLN A 138 7.23 6.64 -0.12
CA GLN A 138 7.44 5.82 -1.32
C GLN A 138 8.84 5.21 -1.36
N ALA A 139 9.86 5.97 -0.97
CA ALA A 139 11.23 5.46 -0.88
C ALA A 139 11.34 4.31 0.13
N MET A 140 10.53 4.33 1.20
CA MET A 140 10.46 3.24 2.18
C MET A 140 9.98 1.91 1.59
N GLU A 141 9.44 1.89 0.39
CA GLU A 141 9.05 0.64 -0.27
C GLU A 141 10.26 -0.25 -0.59
N SER A 142 11.39 0.35 -0.90
CA SER A 142 12.61 -0.37 -1.31
C SER A 142 13.89 0.01 -0.55
N ASP A 143 13.85 1.10 0.21
CA ASP A 143 15.01 1.64 0.91
C ASP A 143 14.90 1.40 2.42
N LYS A 144 15.70 0.43 2.91
CA LYS A 144 15.77 0.11 4.33
C LYS A 144 16.27 1.27 5.19
N GLU A 145 17.18 2.10 4.69
CA GLU A 145 17.74 3.22 5.47
C GLU A 145 16.65 4.27 5.76
N LYS A 146 15.74 4.48 4.81
CA LYS A 146 14.57 5.33 5.01
C LYS A 146 13.62 4.77 6.06
N ILE A 147 13.43 3.46 6.09
CA ILE A 147 12.62 2.80 7.12
C ILE A 147 13.29 2.93 8.48
N ASP A 148 14.57 2.63 8.59
CA ASP A 148 15.31 2.74 9.85
C ASP A 148 15.23 4.17 10.40
N SER A 149 15.44 5.18 9.56
CA SER A 149 15.36 6.60 9.95
C SER A 149 13.98 6.99 10.49
N VAL A 150 12.89 6.59 9.85
CA VAL A 150 11.54 6.93 10.34
C VAL A 150 11.22 6.23 11.66
N LEU A 151 11.68 4.98 11.83
CA LEU A 151 11.51 4.24 13.09
C LEU A 151 12.32 4.85 14.24
N GLU A 152 13.52 5.39 13.97
CA GLU A 152 14.32 6.14 14.95
C GLU A 152 13.61 7.44 15.38
N ILE A 153 13.11 8.23 14.43
CA ILE A 153 12.33 9.45 14.72
C ILE A 153 11.12 9.12 15.59
N PHE A 154 10.39 8.08 15.23
CA PHE A 154 9.22 7.61 16.00
C PHE A 154 9.59 7.15 17.41
N THR A 155 10.67 6.40 17.55
CA THR A 155 11.18 5.94 18.85
C THR A 155 11.55 7.12 19.75
N ALA A 156 12.20 8.15 19.19
CA ALA A 156 12.53 9.37 19.93
C ALA A 156 11.28 10.17 20.35
N ALA A 157 10.22 10.17 19.55
CA ALA A 157 8.94 10.76 19.91
C ALA A 157 8.27 10.00 21.07
N ARG A 158 8.21 8.68 20.96
CA ARG A 158 7.64 7.81 22.01
C ARG A 158 8.37 7.94 23.35
N ALA A 159 9.69 8.06 23.32
CA ALA A 159 10.51 8.21 24.54
C ALA A 159 10.33 9.59 25.24
N SER A 160 9.66 10.56 24.62
CA SER A 160 9.49 11.90 25.19
C SER A 160 8.23 12.09 26.03
N VAL A 161 7.43 11.05 26.21
CA VAL A 161 6.21 11.05 27.04
C VAL A 161 6.11 9.77 27.85
N ALA A 162 5.43 9.82 29.01
CA ALA A 162 5.13 8.62 29.78
C ALA A 162 4.18 7.70 29.00
N PRO A 163 4.45 6.39 28.90
CA PRO A 163 3.64 5.45 28.10
C PRO A 163 2.18 5.38 28.50
N ASP A 164 1.88 5.51 29.80
CA ASP A 164 0.55 5.46 30.38
C ASP A 164 -0.20 6.81 30.33
N SER A 165 0.47 7.89 29.94
CA SER A 165 -0.16 9.18 29.72
C SER A 165 -1.14 9.13 28.55
N ILE A 166 -2.04 10.11 28.46
CA ILE A 166 -2.94 10.25 27.32
C ILE A 166 -2.17 10.36 25.99
N HIS A 167 -1.05 11.08 26.01
CA HIS A 167 -0.20 11.27 24.83
C HIS A 167 0.57 10.00 24.47
N GLY A 168 1.08 9.25 25.47
CA GLY A 168 1.72 7.96 25.25
C GLY A 168 0.78 6.93 24.62
N ARG A 169 -0.45 6.83 25.13
CA ARG A 169 -1.47 5.95 24.54
C ARG A 169 -1.84 6.33 23.10
N ARG A 170 -1.88 7.61 22.78
CA ARG A 170 -2.14 8.08 21.41
C ARG A 170 -0.99 7.75 20.45
N ILE A 171 0.26 7.85 20.91
CA ILE A 171 1.43 7.41 20.12
C ILE A 171 1.39 5.89 19.93
N ALA A 172 0.96 5.12 20.92
CA ALA A 172 0.86 3.67 20.81
C ALA A 172 -0.12 3.20 19.72
N LEU A 173 -1.13 4.01 19.36
CA LEU A 173 -2.02 3.71 18.21
C LEU A 173 -1.27 3.69 16.88
N ILE A 174 -0.25 4.54 16.73
CA ILE A 174 0.60 4.54 15.52
C ILE A 174 1.63 3.40 15.59
N ASP A 175 2.11 3.06 16.78
CA ASP A 175 3.13 2.02 16.98
C ASP A 175 2.70 0.67 16.37
N GLY A 176 1.44 0.26 16.62
CA GLY A 176 0.88 -0.96 16.03
C GLY A 176 0.83 -0.92 14.49
N PHE A 177 0.51 0.24 13.90
CA PHE A 177 0.53 0.42 12.46
C PHE A 177 1.94 0.21 11.86
N LEU A 178 3.00 0.56 12.60
CA LEU A 178 4.38 0.45 12.12
C LEU A 178 4.96 -0.97 12.19
N ASP A 179 4.25 -1.97 12.72
CA ASP A 179 4.76 -3.35 12.78
C ASP A 179 4.97 -3.95 11.40
N ALA A 180 4.08 -3.65 10.46
CA ALA A 180 4.24 -4.07 9.07
C ALA A 180 5.49 -3.43 8.42
N LEU A 181 5.78 -2.16 8.75
CA LEU A 181 6.97 -1.46 8.28
C LEU A 181 8.27 -2.06 8.88
N ARG A 182 8.26 -2.44 10.16
CA ARG A 182 9.37 -3.15 10.82
C ARG A 182 9.65 -4.50 10.15
N SER A 183 8.59 -5.24 9.85
CA SER A 183 8.69 -6.51 9.12
C SER A 183 9.30 -6.30 7.73
N LYS A 184 8.91 -5.23 7.04
CA LYS A 184 9.48 -4.85 5.74
C LYS A 184 10.98 -4.53 5.83
N ALA A 185 11.42 -3.78 6.85
CA ALA A 185 12.83 -3.50 7.09
C ALA A 185 13.63 -4.80 7.25
N GLY A 186 13.09 -5.76 8.02
CA GLY A 186 13.69 -7.11 8.17
C GLY A 186 13.84 -7.83 6.83
N GLN A 187 12.80 -7.81 5.98
CA GLN A 187 12.83 -8.42 4.65
C GLN A 187 13.85 -7.77 3.72
N LEU A 188 13.93 -6.43 3.70
CA LEU A 188 14.91 -5.69 2.90
C LEU A 188 16.35 -5.94 3.38
N GLY A 189 16.54 -6.09 4.69
CA GLY A 189 17.85 -6.48 5.25
C GLY A 189 18.29 -7.88 4.83
N GLN A 190 17.33 -8.81 4.67
CA GLN A 190 17.59 -10.17 4.23
C GLN A 190 17.76 -10.30 2.70
N LYS A 191 17.18 -9.38 1.91
CA LYS A 191 17.26 -9.43 0.44
C LYS A 191 18.68 -9.31 -0.12
N ARG A 192 19.65 -8.79 0.62
CA ARG A 192 21.08 -8.80 0.20
C ARG A 192 21.66 -10.21 0.03
N GLY A 193 20.97 -11.27 0.50
CA GLY A 193 21.39 -12.68 0.34
C GLY A 193 20.54 -13.53 -0.61
N LEU A 194 19.39 -13.04 -1.09
CA LEU A 194 18.43 -13.81 -1.89
C LEU A 194 18.19 -13.20 -3.29
N VAL A 195 19.26 -12.80 -3.97
CA VAL A 195 19.17 -12.69 -5.43
C VAL A 195 19.18 -14.13 -5.95
N ALA A 196 18.00 -14.72 -6.09
CA ALA A 196 17.84 -15.88 -6.92
C ALA A 196 18.13 -15.44 -8.35
N LYS A 197 19.36 -15.67 -8.84
CA LYS A 197 19.63 -15.55 -10.27
C LYS A 197 18.71 -16.53 -10.94
N LEU A 198 17.68 -16.05 -11.65
CA LEU A 198 16.94 -16.85 -12.62
C LEU A 198 17.99 -17.48 -13.53
N ARG A 199 18.25 -18.78 -13.37
CA ARG A 199 19.08 -19.50 -14.30
C ARG A 199 18.35 -19.49 -15.62
N THR A 200 19.00 -19.01 -16.66
CA THR A 200 18.55 -19.20 -18.03
C THR A 200 18.37 -20.70 -18.23
N VAL A 201 17.14 -21.15 -18.36
CA VAL A 201 16.89 -22.57 -18.59
C VAL A 201 17.40 -22.90 -19.97
N ARG A 202 18.16 -23.99 -20.08
CA ARG A 202 18.57 -24.55 -21.37
C ARG A 202 17.30 -24.78 -22.20
N GLU A 203 17.42 -24.58 -23.54
CA GLU A 203 16.28 -24.84 -24.45
C GLU A 203 15.53 -26.09 -24.02
N PRO A 204 14.22 -25.97 -23.80
CA PRO A 204 13.44 -27.18 -23.63
C PRO A 204 13.56 -27.96 -24.94
N LYS A 205 14.13 -29.13 -24.91
CA LYS A 205 14.13 -30.05 -26.06
C LYS A 205 12.71 -30.47 -26.45
N GLU A 206 11.76 -30.14 -25.59
CA GLU A 206 10.34 -30.44 -25.72
C GLU A 206 9.54 -29.18 -25.45
N LEU A 207 8.51 -28.93 -26.23
CA LEU A 207 7.59 -27.82 -26.07
C LEU A 207 6.85 -27.96 -24.74
N ILE A 208 6.78 -26.86 -23.97
CA ILE A 208 5.90 -26.80 -22.81
C ILE A 208 4.46 -26.81 -23.30
N VAL A 209 3.68 -27.71 -22.77
CA VAL A 209 2.25 -27.82 -23.09
C VAL A 209 1.47 -27.11 -21.99
N ILE A 210 0.64 -26.13 -22.37
CA ILE A 210 -0.21 -25.41 -21.42
C ILE A 210 -1.50 -26.21 -21.21
N ASP A 211 -1.41 -27.31 -20.44
CA ASP A 211 -2.52 -28.24 -20.19
C ASP A 211 -2.86 -28.36 -18.68
N GLY A 212 -2.24 -27.53 -17.84
CA GLY A 212 -2.44 -27.55 -16.39
C GLY A 212 -1.61 -28.61 -15.65
N LYS A 213 -0.74 -29.36 -16.35
CA LYS A 213 0.20 -30.29 -15.74
C LYS A 213 1.60 -29.70 -15.69
N LEU A 214 2.37 -30.09 -14.69
CA LEU A 214 3.75 -29.66 -14.51
C LEU A 214 4.67 -30.91 -14.53
N ASP A 215 4.44 -31.81 -15.48
CA ASP A 215 5.13 -33.09 -15.59
C ASP A 215 6.29 -33.10 -16.60
N GLU A 216 6.41 -32.03 -17.42
CA GLU A 216 7.52 -31.91 -18.34
C GLU A 216 8.87 -31.77 -17.59
N PRO A 217 9.95 -32.34 -18.18
CA PRO A 217 11.29 -32.24 -17.61
C PRO A 217 11.76 -30.80 -17.37
N TYR A 218 11.27 -29.85 -18.16
CA TYR A 218 11.52 -28.42 -18.04
C TYR A 218 11.29 -27.89 -16.59
N TRP A 219 10.18 -28.31 -15.96
CA TRP A 219 9.81 -27.82 -14.65
C TRP A 219 10.74 -28.27 -13.51
N ARG A 220 11.61 -29.26 -13.76
CA ARG A 220 12.55 -29.78 -12.75
C ARG A 220 13.66 -28.77 -12.43
N ASP A 221 14.07 -28.02 -13.46
CA ASP A 221 15.20 -27.08 -13.38
C ASP A 221 14.77 -25.63 -13.18
N CYS A 222 13.47 -25.36 -13.14
CA CYS A 222 12.92 -24.02 -12.92
C CYS A 222 13.14 -23.54 -11.48
N LEU A 223 13.21 -22.22 -11.32
CA LEU A 223 13.15 -21.61 -10.00
C LEU A 223 11.85 -22.02 -9.31
N SER A 224 11.97 -22.50 -8.08
CA SER A 224 10.81 -22.93 -7.30
C SER A 224 10.71 -22.19 -5.99
N ALA A 225 9.50 -21.71 -5.67
CA ALA A 225 9.12 -21.24 -4.35
C ALA A 225 8.01 -22.16 -3.81
N SER A 226 8.04 -22.42 -2.51
CA SER A 226 7.06 -23.26 -1.84
C SER A 226 6.39 -22.52 -0.68
N THR A 227 5.33 -23.11 -0.16
CA THR A 227 4.55 -22.60 0.98
C THR A 227 5.37 -22.08 2.14
N GLY A 228 6.54 -22.67 2.43
CA GLY A 228 7.41 -22.19 3.51
C GLY A 228 7.91 -20.75 3.37
N ARG A 229 7.85 -20.19 2.15
CA ARG A 229 8.21 -18.78 1.85
C ARG A 229 7.01 -17.87 1.61
N LEU A 230 5.83 -18.45 1.43
CA LEU A 230 4.59 -17.71 1.23
C LEU A 230 4.02 -17.29 2.59
N ARG A 231 3.28 -16.23 2.58
CA ARG A 231 2.57 -15.72 3.75
C ARG A 231 1.18 -15.26 3.34
N GLU A 232 0.23 -15.42 4.23
CA GLU A 232 -1.08 -14.83 4.07
C GLU A 232 -0.95 -13.29 4.07
N LEU A 233 -1.50 -12.64 3.05
CA LEU A 233 -1.29 -11.22 2.81
C LEU A 233 -1.83 -10.33 3.96
N GLN A 234 -2.91 -10.75 4.60
CA GLN A 234 -3.56 -9.95 5.65
C GLN A 234 -2.93 -10.12 7.02
N THR A 235 -2.52 -11.33 7.37
CA THR A 235 -2.09 -11.68 8.73
C THR A 235 -0.59 -11.95 8.83
N GLY A 236 0.10 -12.16 7.70
CA GLY A 236 1.48 -12.64 7.68
C GLY A 236 1.64 -14.08 8.16
N ALA A 237 0.54 -14.79 8.44
CA ALA A 237 0.56 -16.17 8.90
C ALA A 237 1.03 -17.14 7.80
N GLN A 238 1.36 -18.35 8.20
CA GLN A 238 1.60 -19.45 7.24
C GLN A 238 0.27 -19.83 6.56
N PRO A 239 0.25 -20.01 5.24
CA PRO A 239 -0.92 -20.53 4.56
C PRO A 239 -1.29 -21.92 5.08
N ILE A 240 -2.59 -22.18 5.17
CA ILE A 240 -3.11 -23.49 5.63
C ILE A 240 -2.85 -24.57 4.57
N PHE A 241 -2.92 -24.18 3.28
CA PHE A 241 -2.73 -25.11 2.15
C PHE A 241 -1.41 -24.82 1.44
N GLY A 242 -0.81 -25.88 0.89
CA GLY A 242 0.46 -25.78 0.20
C GLY A 242 0.32 -25.11 -1.18
N THR A 243 1.27 -24.26 -1.50
CA THR A 243 1.41 -23.70 -2.85
C THR A 243 2.84 -23.84 -3.30
N THR A 244 3.02 -24.31 -4.52
CA THR A 244 4.31 -24.36 -5.21
C THR A 244 4.24 -23.54 -6.47
N ILE A 245 5.18 -22.62 -6.63
CA ILE A 245 5.29 -21.75 -7.81
C ILE A 245 6.62 -22.08 -8.48
N LYS A 246 6.58 -22.36 -9.77
CA LYS A 246 7.74 -22.53 -10.63
C LYS A 246 7.75 -21.45 -11.69
N VAL A 247 8.89 -20.86 -11.93
CA VAL A 247 9.06 -19.80 -12.92
C VAL A 247 10.22 -20.13 -13.83
N GLY A 248 9.99 -20.01 -15.11
CA GLY A 248 11.01 -20.19 -16.12
C GLY A 248 10.71 -19.35 -17.36
N TRP A 249 11.68 -19.18 -18.25
CA TRP A 249 11.49 -18.50 -19.52
C TRP A 249 12.11 -19.29 -20.65
N ASP A 250 11.69 -19.03 -21.87
CA ASP A 250 12.31 -19.60 -23.04
C ASP A 250 13.68 -18.95 -23.34
N ARG A 251 14.50 -19.61 -24.14
CA ARG A 251 15.84 -19.13 -24.47
C ARG A 251 15.83 -17.88 -25.35
N SER A 252 14.74 -17.62 -26.05
CA SER A 252 14.53 -16.41 -26.84
C SER A 252 14.29 -15.19 -25.92
N GLY A 253 13.95 -15.42 -24.64
CA GLY A 253 13.57 -14.38 -23.69
C GLY A 253 12.22 -13.73 -23.99
N GLN A 254 11.43 -14.34 -24.91
CA GLN A 254 10.14 -13.77 -25.32
C GLN A 254 8.97 -14.24 -24.45
N HIS A 255 9.11 -15.39 -23.79
CA HIS A 255 8.02 -15.96 -22.98
C HIS A 255 8.48 -16.30 -21.58
N LEU A 256 7.68 -15.89 -20.62
CA LEU A 256 7.82 -16.21 -19.20
C LEU A 256 6.72 -17.23 -18.83
N TYR A 257 7.12 -18.36 -18.26
CA TYR A 257 6.21 -19.44 -17.89
C TYR A 257 6.06 -19.52 -16.40
N PHE A 258 4.83 -19.61 -15.93
CA PHE A 258 4.49 -19.83 -14.53
C PHE A 258 3.80 -21.18 -14.40
N GLY A 259 4.38 -22.09 -13.60
CA GLY A 259 3.76 -23.34 -13.18
C GLY A 259 3.36 -23.22 -11.72
N ILE A 260 2.06 -23.17 -11.44
CA ILE A 260 1.54 -22.95 -10.09
C ILE A 260 0.68 -24.15 -9.69
N ARG A 261 1.01 -24.75 -8.55
CA ARG A 261 0.23 -25.82 -7.94
C ARG A 261 -0.23 -25.36 -6.56
N CYS A 262 -1.53 -25.15 -6.42
CA CYS A 262 -2.18 -24.87 -5.15
C CYS A 262 -2.83 -26.15 -4.62
N GLU A 263 -2.67 -26.39 -3.31
CA GLU A 263 -3.47 -27.38 -2.59
C GLU A 263 -4.72 -26.69 -2.07
N ASP A 264 -5.83 -27.40 -2.05
CA ASP A 264 -7.11 -26.93 -1.59
C ASP A 264 -7.74 -27.93 -0.62
N ARG A 265 -8.87 -27.60 -0.03
CA ARG A 265 -9.57 -28.48 0.91
C ARG A 265 -10.00 -29.76 0.20
N PRO A 266 -9.67 -30.92 0.77
CA PRO A 266 -10.10 -32.17 0.18
C PRO A 266 -11.63 -32.26 0.09
N GLY A 267 -12.14 -32.53 -1.12
CA GLY A 267 -13.57 -32.73 -1.36
C GLY A 267 -14.39 -31.47 -1.63
N GLU A 268 -13.81 -30.26 -1.57
CA GLU A 268 -14.46 -29.06 -2.02
C GLU A 268 -14.18 -28.84 -3.54
N PRO A 269 -15.19 -28.55 -4.36
CA PRO A 269 -14.97 -28.21 -5.77
C PRO A 269 -14.37 -26.81 -5.87
N LEU A 270 -13.53 -26.60 -6.88
CA LEU A 270 -13.02 -25.27 -7.22
C LEU A 270 -14.18 -24.30 -7.50
N ASN A 271 -14.12 -23.12 -6.91
CA ASN A 271 -15.07 -22.06 -7.20
C ASN A 271 -14.63 -21.30 -8.45
N ILE A 272 -15.08 -21.73 -9.61
CA ILE A 272 -14.78 -21.12 -10.90
C ILE A 272 -15.84 -20.06 -11.20
N ALA A 273 -15.54 -18.80 -10.93
CA ALA A 273 -16.48 -17.70 -11.15
C ALA A 273 -16.66 -17.37 -12.64
N THR A 274 -15.64 -17.58 -13.46
CA THR A 274 -15.68 -17.35 -14.91
C THR A 274 -14.67 -18.22 -15.65
N THR A 275 -14.96 -18.50 -16.92
CA THR A 275 -14.02 -19.11 -17.88
C THR A 275 -13.70 -18.19 -19.06
N LYS A 276 -14.15 -16.93 -18.99
CA LYS A 276 -13.95 -15.94 -20.05
C LYS A 276 -12.73 -15.08 -19.74
N ASN A 277 -11.95 -14.77 -20.78
CA ASN A 277 -10.86 -13.81 -20.67
C ASN A 277 -11.39 -12.41 -20.36
N GLU A 278 -10.64 -11.64 -19.57
CA GLU A 278 -10.92 -10.24 -19.20
C GLU A 278 -12.25 -10.03 -18.44
N ASP A 279 -12.82 -11.10 -17.89
CA ASP A 279 -14.06 -11.02 -17.12
C ASP A 279 -13.73 -10.65 -15.67
N GLN A 280 -14.27 -9.51 -15.23
CA GLN A 280 -14.05 -9.01 -13.87
C GLN A 280 -14.61 -9.92 -12.76
N SER A 281 -15.50 -10.86 -13.11
CA SER A 281 -16.02 -11.82 -12.14
C SER A 281 -14.98 -12.83 -11.64
N ILE A 282 -13.80 -12.89 -12.26
CA ILE A 282 -12.66 -13.74 -11.81
C ILE A 282 -12.33 -13.54 -10.32
N TRP A 283 -12.55 -12.34 -9.79
CA TRP A 283 -12.26 -12.01 -8.39
C TRP A 283 -13.22 -12.65 -7.37
N TYR A 284 -14.32 -13.24 -7.83
CA TYR A 284 -15.31 -13.90 -6.96
C TYR A 284 -15.09 -15.41 -6.84
N GLY A 285 -14.08 -15.93 -7.51
CA GLY A 285 -13.71 -17.35 -7.48
C GLY A 285 -12.31 -17.60 -6.96
N ASP A 286 -11.86 -18.83 -7.04
CA ASP A 286 -10.48 -19.21 -6.77
C ASP A 286 -9.59 -18.70 -7.91
N ALA A 287 -8.81 -17.70 -7.63
CA ALA A 287 -8.00 -17.01 -8.61
C ALA A 287 -6.54 -16.84 -8.16
N ILE A 288 -5.65 -16.74 -9.13
CA ILE A 288 -4.24 -16.43 -8.93
C ILE A 288 -3.94 -15.12 -9.64
N GLU A 289 -3.38 -14.17 -8.92
CA GLU A 289 -2.88 -12.91 -9.46
C GLU A 289 -1.35 -12.93 -9.51
N ILE A 290 -0.78 -12.56 -10.64
CA ILE A 290 0.66 -12.43 -10.83
C ILE A 290 0.95 -10.97 -11.15
N GLU A 291 1.64 -10.29 -10.26
CA GLU A 291 2.11 -8.92 -10.48
C GLU A 291 3.57 -8.98 -10.93
N LEU A 292 3.87 -8.37 -12.08
CA LEU A 292 5.22 -8.22 -12.61
C LEU A 292 5.62 -6.76 -12.56
N GLU A 293 6.73 -6.48 -11.91
CA GLU A 293 7.34 -5.16 -11.91
C GLU A 293 8.49 -5.15 -12.93
N THR A 294 8.47 -4.16 -13.83
CA THR A 294 9.52 -3.96 -14.82
C THR A 294 10.21 -2.62 -14.58
N ASP A 295 11.46 -2.48 -15.00
CA ASP A 295 12.27 -1.26 -14.83
C ASP A 295 11.63 0.00 -15.45
N SER A 296 10.64 -0.18 -16.33
CA SER A 296 9.89 0.93 -16.95
C SER A 296 8.85 1.59 -16.01
N HIS A 297 8.68 1.09 -14.80
CA HIS A 297 7.77 1.63 -13.78
C HIS A 297 8.52 2.17 -12.54
N SER A 298 9.86 2.28 -12.62
CA SER A 298 10.70 2.90 -11.57
C SER A 298 10.72 4.41 -11.71
#